data_87e4e000f3f56504eb66abe516c7b9d3
#
_entry.id   87e4e000f3f56504eb66abe516c7b9d3
#
_cell.length_a   1.000
_cell.length_b   1.000
_cell.length_c   1.000
_cell.angle_alpha   90.00
_cell.angle_beta   90.00
_cell.angle_gamma   90.00
#
_symmetry.space_group_name_H-M   'P 1'
#
loop_
_entity.id
_entity.type
_entity.pdbx_description
1 polymer ?
#
loop_
_entity_poly.entity_id
_entity_poly.type
_entity_poly.pdbx_seq_one_letter_code
_entity_poly.pdbx_strand_id
1 'polypeptide(L)'
;MSTQAVATKWGIDPTHTEVQFKVKHLVISTVTGYFKKFSGSIESESDDFDGAQVSFSLDANSIETNQTDRDNHLKSPDFFSAEEYPTIDFTGELKKTGSDYKLNGDLTIRGTKKNITLDVDFGGIMVDPWGNTKAGFEINGKINRKDFGLNWNALTEA
;
A
#
# COMPACT_ATOMS: atom_id res chain seq x y z
N MET A 1 -3.15 16.10 36.80
CA MET A 1 -2.21 15.17 36.20
C MET A 1 -2.77 14.63 34.88
N SER A 2 -2.11 14.91 33.78
CA SER A 2 -2.57 14.39 32.49
C SER A 2 -2.12 12.95 32.31
N THR A 3 -3.05 12.08 31.92
CA THR A 3 -2.75 10.72 31.55
C THR A 3 -2.38 10.72 30.06
N GLN A 4 -1.20 10.27 29.75
CA GLN A 4 -0.81 10.11 28.36
C GLN A 4 -1.47 8.83 27.83
N ALA A 5 -2.14 8.94 26.69
CA ALA A 5 -2.66 7.77 26.00
C ALA A 5 -1.50 6.88 25.54
N VAL A 6 -1.64 5.58 25.73
CA VAL A 6 -0.66 4.61 25.27
C VAL A 6 -1.05 4.18 23.86
N ALA A 7 -0.16 4.40 22.91
CA ALA A 7 -0.39 3.97 21.54
C ALA A 7 -0.41 2.44 21.45
N THR A 8 -1.40 1.90 20.75
CA THR A 8 -1.47 0.48 20.41
C THR A 8 -0.83 0.26 19.05
N LYS A 9 0.10 -0.66 18.99
CA LYS A 9 0.74 -1.05 17.73
C LYS A 9 0.06 -2.26 17.13
N TRP A 10 -0.38 -2.10 15.87
CA TRP A 10 -1.04 -3.16 15.11
C TRP A 10 -0.09 -3.64 14.00
N GLY A 11 0.10 -4.94 13.92
CA GLY A 11 0.84 -5.56 12.81
C GLY A 11 -0.12 -6.01 11.71
N ILE A 12 0.45 -6.32 10.55
CA ILE A 12 -0.32 -6.86 9.44
C ILE A 12 -0.49 -8.37 9.60
N ASP A 13 -1.70 -8.86 9.32
CA ASP A 13 -1.96 -10.29 9.18
C ASP A 13 -1.77 -10.68 7.71
N PRO A 14 -0.64 -11.31 7.35
CA PRO A 14 -0.34 -11.58 5.94
C PRO A 14 -1.27 -12.61 5.30
N THR A 15 -1.92 -13.44 6.08
CA THR A 15 -2.87 -14.44 5.54
C THR A 15 -4.22 -13.84 5.16
N HIS A 16 -4.56 -12.66 5.69
CA HIS A 16 -5.82 -11.96 5.44
C HIS A 16 -5.60 -10.57 4.87
N THR A 17 -4.41 -10.28 4.38
CA THR A 17 -4.06 -9.00 3.78
C THR A 17 -3.61 -9.21 2.34
N GLU A 18 -4.08 -8.36 1.44
CA GLU A 18 -3.74 -8.41 0.04
C GLU A 18 -3.35 -7.03 -0.44
N VAL A 19 -2.25 -6.95 -1.20
CA VAL A 19 -1.83 -5.71 -1.86
C VAL A 19 -1.95 -5.93 -3.36
N GLN A 20 -2.84 -5.18 -3.99
CA GLN A 20 -3.19 -5.34 -5.40
C GLN A 20 -3.04 -4.01 -6.13
N PHE A 21 -2.63 -4.08 -7.37
CA PHE A 21 -2.65 -2.91 -8.24
C PHE A 21 -3.30 -3.26 -9.58
N LYS A 22 -3.84 -2.23 -10.26
CA LYS A 22 -4.44 -2.37 -11.58
C LYS A 22 -3.90 -1.29 -12.49
N VAL A 23 -3.56 -1.69 -13.71
CA VAL A 23 -3.07 -0.78 -14.76
C VAL A 23 -3.85 -1.06 -16.04
N LYS A 24 -4.36 -0.01 -16.66
CA LYS A 24 -4.99 -0.15 -17.99
C LYS A 24 -3.92 -0.30 -19.05
N HIS A 25 -4.09 -1.32 -19.89
CA HIS A 25 -3.22 -1.57 -21.02
C HIS A 25 -4.04 -1.42 -22.31
N LEU A 26 -3.57 -0.57 -23.22
CA LEU A 26 -4.25 -0.31 -24.50
C LEU A 26 -5.72 0.14 -24.36
N VAL A 27 -6.07 0.80 -23.27
CA VAL A 27 -7.41 1.34 -22.97
C VAL A 27 -8.47 0.24 -22.72
N ILE A 28 -8.35 -0.91 -23.36
CA ILE A 28 -9.39 -1.95 -23.36
C ILE A 28 -9.11 -3.13 -22.43
N SER A 29 -7.90 -3.27 -21.92
CA SER A 29 -7.58 -4.35 -20.99
C SER A 29 -6.96 -3.81 -19.69
N THR A 30 -7.22 -4.52 -18.61
CA THR A 30 -6.67 -4.20 -17.30
C THR A 30 -5.73 -5.30 -16.87
N VAL A 31 -4.51 -4.91 -16.52
CA VAL A 31 -3.54 -5.81 -15.90
C VAL A 31 -3.68 -5.67 -14.39
N THR A 32 -3.97 -6.78 -13.73
CA THR A 32 -4.03 -6.85 -12.26
C THR A 32 -2.81 -7.55 -11.75
N GLY A 33 -2.14 -6.95 -10.77
CA GLY A 33 -0.96 -7.53 -10.15
C GLY A 33 -1.02 -7.45 -8.64
N TYR A 34 -0.16 -8.22 -8.02
CA TYR A 34 -0.07 -8.34 -6.57
C TYR A 34 1.37 -8.18 -6.12
N PHE A 35 1.54 -7.67 -4.90
CA PHE A 35 2.81 -7.78 -4.18
C PHE A 35 2.62 -8.85 -3.12
N LYS A 36 3.31 -9.98 -3.27
CA LYS A 36 3.12 -11.14 -2.39
C LYS A 36 3.83 -11.03 -1.06
N LYS A 37 4.87 -10.20 -0.97
CA LYS A 37 5.61 -9.95 0.25
C LYS A 37 5.54 -8.49 0.65
N PHE A 38 5.09 -8.25 1.85
CA PHE A 38 4.93 -6.91 2.40
C PHE A 38 4.98 -6.96 3.92
N SER A 39 5.23 -5.82 4.53
CA SER A 39 5.18 -5.64 5.97
C SER A 39 4.60 -4.28 6.29
N GLY A 40 4.15 -4.11 7.51
CA GLY A 40 3.65 -2.80 7.92
C GLY A 40 3.11 -2.82 9.33
N SER A 41 2.81 -1.63 9.82
CA SER A 41 2.24 -1.45 11.14
C SER A 41 1.41 -0.18 11.20
N ILE A 42 0.48 -0.16 12.15
CA ILE A 42 -0.33 1.02 12.47
C ILE A 42 -0.19 1.26 13.97
N GLU A 43 0.15 2.48 14.37
CA GLU A 43 0.15 2.89 15.76
C GLU A 43 -0.98 3.88 15.98
N SER A 44 -1.87 3.56 16.93
CA SER A 44 -3.04 4.37 17.22
C SER A 44 -3.22 4.54 18.72
N GLU A 45 -3.58 5.76 19.12
CA GLU A 45 -3.93 6.07 20.52
C GLU A 45 -5.42 5.88 20.79
N SER A 46 -6.23 5.62 19.77
CA SER A 46 -7.66 5.44 19.88
C SER A 46 -8.17 4.26 19.07
N ASP A 47 -9.33 3.72 19.48
CA ASP A 47 -9.96 2.59 18.79
C ASP A 47 -10.63 2.98 17.47
N ASP A 48 -10.83 4.27 17.22
CA ASP A 48 -11.34 4.75 15.94
C ASP A 48 -10.24 5.04 14.93
N PHE A 49 -8.99 4.87 15.31
CA PHE A 49 -7.80 5.08 14.48
C PHE A 49 -7.60 6.49 13.93
N ASP A 50 -8.34 7.48 14.42
CA ASP A 50 -8.10 8.86 14.00
C ASP A 50 -6.73 9.33 14.49
N GLY A 51 -5.92 9.85 13.57
CA GLY A 51 -4.55 10.26 13.87
C GLY A 51 -3.54 9.11 13.90
N ALA A 52 -3.94 7.90 13.51
CA ALA A 52 -3.05 6.75 13.52
C ALA A 52 -1.88 6.92 12.56
N GLN A 53 -0.71 6.47 12.99
CA GLN A 53 0.51 6.48 12.16
C GLN A 53 0.64 5.15 11.44
N VAL A 54 0.76 5.21 10.10
CA VAL A 54 0.81 4.05 9.23
C VAL A 54 2.19 3.96 8.59
N SER A 55 2.79 2.78 8.65
CA SER A 55 4.04 2.47 7.97
C SER A 55 3.87 1.18 7.20
N PHE A 56 4.26 1.17 5.93
CA PHE A 56 4.06 0.03 5.04
C PHE A 56 5.24 -0.12 4.09
N SER A 57 5.64 -1.35 3.83
CA SER A 57 6.72 -1.67 2.90
C SER A 57 6.35 -2.86 2.04
N LEU A 58 6.51 -2.71 0.72
CA LEU A 58 6.30 -3.78 -0.25
C LEU A 58 7.64 -4.25 -0.79
N ASP A 59 7.80 -5.56 -0.93
CA ASP A 59 8.95 -6.12 -1.64
C ASP A 59 8.71 -6.01 -3.15
N ALA A 60 9.47 -5.18 -3.84
CA ALA A 60 9.32 -4.96 -5.27
C ALA A 60 9.58 -6.23 -6.09
N ASN A 61 10.41 -7.14 -5.58
CA ASN A 61 10.66 -8.44 -6.21
C ASN A 61 9.50 -9.42 -6.08
N SER A 62 8.55 -9.15 -5.19
CA SER A 62 7.38 -10.01 -4.97
C SER A 62 6.22 -9.73 -5.91
N ILE A 63 6.40 -8.84 -6.87
CA ILE A 63 5.36 -8.49 -7.85
C ILE A 63 4.98 -9.72 -8.68
N GLU A 64 3.68 -9.91 -8.86
CA GLU A 64 3.14 -11.05 -9.61
C GLU A 64 1.92 -10.62 -10.41
N THR A 65 1.95 -10.82 -11.72
CA THR A 65 0.85 -10.51 -12.64
C THR A 65 0.36 -11.74 -13.40
N ASN A 66 0.72 -12.92 -12.91
CA ASN A 66 0.38 -14.21 -13.52
C ASN A 66 1.01 -14.42 -14.91
N GLN A 67 2.11 -13.73 -15.19
CA GLN A 67 2.91 -13.92 -16.40
C GLN A 67 4.38 -13.62 -16.08
N THR A 68 5.23 -14.65 -16.18
CA THR A 68 6.62 -14.55 -15.74
C THR A 68 7.42 -13.50 -16.50
N ASP A 69 7.26 -13.41 -17.82
CA ASP A 69 8.00 -12.44 -18.62
C ASP A 69 7.62 -10.99 -18.26
N ARG A 70 6.33 -10.76 -18.03
CA ARG A 70 5.85 -9.44 -17.60
C ARG A 70 6.36 -9.11 -16.20
N ASP A 71 6.34 -10.08 -15.28
CA ASP A 71 6.85 -9.87 -13.93
C ASP A 71 8.33 -9.50 -13.94
N ASN A 72 9.12 -10.19 -14.74
CA ASN A 72 10.55 -9.88 -14.89
C ASN A 72 10.77 -8.48 -15.49
N HIS A 73 9.96 -8.09 -16.46
CA HIS A 73 10.03 -6.75 -17.05
C HIS A 73 9.67 -5.66 -16.04
N LEU A 74 8.65 -5.90 -15.20
CA LEU A 74 8.26 -4.97 -14.15
C LEU A 74 9.35 -4.77 -13.09
N LYS A 75 10.15 -5.80 -12.84
CA LYS A 75 11.28 -5.72 -11.92
C LYS A 75 12.51 -5.04 -12.53
N SER A 76 12.52 -4.87 -13.84
CA SER A 76 13.65 -4.32 -14.58
C SER A 76 13.80 -2.82 -14.41
N PRO A 77 14.92 -2.22 -14.85
CA PRO A 77 15.11 -0.77 -14.84
C PRO A 77 14.08 0.03 -15.63
N ASP A 78 13.33 -0.61 -16.54
CA ASP A 78 12.23 0.04 -17.26
C ASP A 78 11.06 0.41 -16.35
N PHE A 79 10.92 -0.27 -15.21
CA PHE A 79 9.84 -0.04 -14.25
C PHE A 79 10.37 0.15 -12.83
N PHE A 80 10.16 -0.82 -11.96
CA PHE A 80 10.49 -0.68 -10.54
C PHE A 80 11.99 -0.73 -10.22
N SER A 81 12.78 -1.29 -11.13
CA SER A 81 14.22 -1.47 -10.90
C SER A 81 14.49 -2.10 -9.53
N ALA A 82 13.90 -3.28 -9.32
CA ALA A 82 13.86 -3.93 -8.01
C ALA A 82 15.24 -4.31 -7.46
N GLU A 83 16.22 -4.48 -8.32
CA GLU A 83 17.61 -4.75 -7.89
C GLU A 83 18.23 -3.53 -7.20
N GLU A 84 17.96 -2.34 -7.72
CA GLU A 84 18.45 -1.07 -7.17
C GLU A 84 17.54 -0.54 -6.06
N TYR A 85 16.22 -0.72 -6.23
CA TYR A 85 15.19 -0.25 -5.30
C TYR A 85 14.33 -1.44 -4.85
N PRO A 86 14.80 -2.22 -3.87
CA PRO A 86 14.14 -3.49 -3.52
C PRO A 86 12.79 -3.33 -2.82
N THR A 87 12.47 -2.13 -2.33
CA THR A 87 11.21 -1.89 -1.60
C THR A 87 10.46 -0.68 -2.13
N ILE A 88 9.13 -0.74 -1.96
CA ILE A 88 8.22 0.39 -2.14
C ILE A 88 7.71 0.72 -0.76
N ASP A 89 7.88 1.96 -0.31
CA ASP A 89 7.62 2.35 1.06
C ASP A 89 6.55 3.43 1.16
N PHE A 90 5.74 3.33 2.21
CA PHE A 90 4.72 4.33 2.52
C PHE A 90 4.74 4.65 4.02
N THR A 91 4.69 5.93 4.35
CA THR A 91 4.49 6.39 5.72
C THR A 91 3.45 7.50 5.70
N GLY A 92 2.47 7.41 6.58
CA GLY A 92 1.41 8.39 6.58
C GLY A 92 0.58 8.41 7.84
N GLU A 93 -0.44 9.26 7.82
CA GLU A 93 -1.36 9.45 8.93
C GLU A 93 -2.79 9.23 8.46
N LEU A 94 -3.53 8.46 9.26
CA LEU A 94 -4.94 8.20 9.02
C LEU A 94 -5.76 9.31 9.69
N LYS A 95 -6.66 9.93 8.93
CA LYS A 95 -7.53 10.99 9.43
C LYS A 95 -8.98 10.64 9.22
N LYS A 96 -9.75 10.79 10.29
CA LYS A 96 -11.20 10.61 10.28
C LYS A 96 -11.89 11.97 10.12
N THR A 97 -12.80 12.06 9.16
CA THR A 97 -13.64 13.24 8.95
C THR A 97 -15.08 12.79 8.83
N GLY A 98 -15.87 12.98 9.90
CA GLY A 98 -17.20 12.42 9.97
C GLY A 98 -17.16 10.89 10.02
N SER A 99 -17.75 10.24 9.04
CA SER A 99 -17.68 8.79 8.88
C SER A 99 -16.62 8.34 7.85
N ASP A 100 -15.94 9.29 7.24
CA ASP A 100 -14.95 9.02 6.21
C ASP A 100 -13.54 8.99 6.78
N TYR A 101 -12.67 8.17 6.15
CA TYR A 101 -11.26 8.09 6.50
C TYR A 101 -10.41 8.40 5.28
N LYS A 102 -9.34 9.13 5.49
CA LYS A 102 -8.32 9.41 4.48
C LYS A 102 -6.96 9.06 5.03
N LEU A 103 -6.12 8.46 4.22
CA LEU A 103 -4.73 8.17 4.55
C LEU A 103 -3.86 9.10 3.70
N ASN A 104 -3.22 10.06 4.35
CA ASN A 104 -2.30 10.98 3.69
C ASN A 104 -0.87 10.66 4.11
N GLY A 105 0.01 10.55 3.15
CA GLY A 105 1.40 10.25 3.45
C GLY A 105 2.31 10.28 2.25
N ASP A 106 3.54 9.88 2.47
CA ASP A 106 4.58 9.85 1.46
C ASP A 106 4.78 8.45 0.93
N LEU A 107 4.59 8.29 -0.38
CA LEU A 107 4.86 7.05 -1.10
C LEU A 107 6.19 7.19 -1.84
N THR A 108 7.08 6.24 -1.64
CA THR A 108 8.37 6.19 -2.32
C THR A 108 8.41 4.98 -3.23
N ILE A 109 8.52 5.24 -4.53
CA ILE A 109 8.70 4.20 -5.55
C ILE A 109 9.93 4.58 -6.36
N ARG A 110 10.84 3.61 -6.57
CA ARG A 110 12.04 3.80 -7.37
C ARG A 110 12.83 5.05 -6.93
N GLY A 111 12.95 5.23 -5.61
CA GLY A 111 13.69 6.34 -5.02
C GLY A 111 13.00 7.70 -5.09
N THR A 112 11.83 7.80 -5.71
CA THR A 112 11.07 9.04 -5.80
C THR A 112 9.97 9.07 -4.75
N LYS A 113 9.97 10.10 -3.90
CA LYS A 113 8.99 10.29 -2.84
C LYS A 113 7.97 11.34 -3.25
N LYS A 114 6.68 10.99 -3.15
CA LYS A 114 5.56 11.89 -3.41
C LYS A 114 4.50 11.77 -2.32
N ASN A 115 3.91 12.91 -1.95
CA ASN A 115 2.77 12.92 -1.04
C ASN A 115 1.51 12.52 -1.79
N ILE A 116 0.76 11.56 -1.23
CA ILE A 116 -0.48 11.08 -1.81
C ILE A 116 -1.57 10.98 -0.74
N THR A 117 -2.82 10.93 -1.18
CA THR A 117 -3.98 10.71 -0.30
C THR A 117 -4.77 9.53 -0.84
N LEU A 118 -5.06 8.59 0.06
CA LEU A 118 -5.81 7.37 -0.27
C LEU A 118 -7.13 7.36 0.48
N ASP A 119 -8.15 6.76 -0.13
CA ASP A 119 -9.44 6.53 0.50
C ASP A 119 -9.38 5.28 1.35
N VAL A 120 -9.98 5.33 2.53
CA VAL A 120 -9.96 4.23 3.49
C VAL A 120 -11.36 3.94 3.98
N ASP A 121 -11.73 2.67 3.93
CA ASP A 121 -12.92 2.13 4.58
C ASP A 121 -12.49 1.33 5.81
N PHE A 122 -12.96 1.74 6.97
CA PHE A 122 -12.68 1.05 8.22
C PHE A 122 -13.81 0.07 8.50
N GLY A 123 -13.49 -1.23 8.55
CA GLY A 123 -14.46 -2.30 8.76
C GLY A 123 -14.76 -2.62 10.20
N GLY A 124 -14.06 -2.00 11.15
CA GLY A 124 -14.25 -2.21 12.58
C GLY A 124 -13.21 -3.12 13.20
N ILE A 125 -13.35 -3.32 14.50
CA ILE A 125 -12.48 -4.16 15.32
C ILE A 125 -13.28 -5.39 15.74
N MET A 126 -12.65 -6.58 15.66
CA MET A 126 -13.27 -7.82 16.10
C MET A 126 -12.22 -8.73 16.74
N VAL A 127 -12.70 -9.66 17.56
CA VAL A 127 -11.87 -10.71 18.12
C VAL A 127 -12.16 -12.01 17.35
N ASP A 128 -11.11 -12.64 16.82
CA ASP A 128 -11.27 -13.88 16.08
C ASP A 128 -11.47 -15.09 17.04
N PRO A 129 -11.79 -16.30 16.49
CA PRO A 129 -12.02 -17.49 17.33
C PRO A 129 -10.80 -17.92 18.16
N TRP A 130 -9.61 -17.44 17.83
CA TRP A 130 -8.36 -17.75 18.54
C TRP A 130 -7.97 -16.68 19.57
N GLY A 131 -8.84 -15.70 19.80
CA GLY A 131 -8.59 -14.64 20.78
C GLY A 131 -7.75 -13.47 20.29
N ASN A 132 -7.47 -13.40 19.01
CA ASN A 132 -6.72 -12.28 18.43
C ASN A 132 -7.65 -11.11 18.10
N THR A 133 -7.24 -9.90 18.50
CA THR A 133 -7.98 -8.68 18.17
C THR A 133 -7.52 -8.20 16.80
N LYS A 134 -8.45 -8.02 15.88
CA LYS A 134 -8.18 -7.61 14.49
C LYS A 134 -8.98 -6.38 14.11
N ALA A 135 -8.36 -5.54 13.29
CA ALA A 135 -9.03 -4.39 12.67
C ALA A 135 -9.00 -4.58 11.15
N GLY A 136 -10.13 -4.30 10.51
CA GLY A 136 -10.27 -4.43 9.07
C GLY A 136 -10.23 -3.07 8.38
N PHE A 137 -9.44 -2.97 7.30
CA PHE A 137 -9.34 -1.77 6.47
C PHE A 137 -9.33 -2.14 5.01
N GLU A 138 -9.99 -1.33 4.20
CA GLU A 138 -9.85 -1.35 2.76
C GLU A 138 -9.33 0.00 2.30
N ILE A 139 -8.19 0.01 1.60
CA ILE A 139 -7.49 1.23 1.21
C ILE A 139 -7.39 1.25 -0.30
N ASN A 140 -7.88 2.33 -0.92
CA ASN A 140 -7.89 2.50 -2.36
C ASN A 140 -7.38 3.87 -2.74
N GLY A 141 -6.70 3.94 -3.89
CA GLY A 141 -6.26 5.20 -4.45
C GLY A 141 -5.73 5.04 -5.85
N LYS A 142 -5.51 6.18 -6.48
CA LYS A 142 -4.90 6.24 -7.80
C LYS A 142 -3.62 7.04 -7.72
N ILE A 143 -2.59 6.54 -8.38
CA ILE A 143 -1.32 7.24 -8.51
C ILE A 143 -0.96 7.33 -9.99
N ASN A 144 -0.26 8.40 -10.36
CA ASN A 144 0.30 8.52 -11.70
C ASN A 144 1.70 7.92 -11.68
N ARG A 145 1.89 6.79 -12.36
CA ARG A 145 3.17 6.09 -12.38
C ARG A 145 4.32 6.96 -12.92
N LYS A 146 4.04 7.89 -13.78
CA LYS A 146 5.04 8.79 -14.34
C LYS A 146 5.65 9.74 -13.30
N ASP A 147 4.89 10.05 -12.25
CA ASP A 147 5.40 10.86 -11.14
C ASP A 147 6.52 10.16 -10.37
N PHE A 148 6.61 8.84 -10.49
CA PHE A 148 7.63 8.01 -9.84
C PHE A 148 8.71 7.49 -10.80
N GLY A 149 8.75 8.02 -12.02
CA GLY A 149 9.74 7.59 -13.00
C GLY A 149 9.42 6.28 -13.72
N LEU A 150 8.20 5.77 -13.58
CA LEU A 150 7.75 4.56 -14.27
C LEU A 150 7.20 4.96 -15.66
N ASN A 151 8.09 5.30 -16.56
CA ASN A 151 7.76 5.98 -17.82
C ASN A 151 7.61 5.05 -19.03
N TRP A 152 8.04 3.79 -18.92
CA TRP A 152 7.97 2.86 -20.04
C TRP A 152 6.50 2.66 -20.47
N ASN A 153 6.24 2.71 -21.77
CA ASN A 153 4.89 2.59 -22.31
C ASN A 153 4.88 1.61 -23.49
N ALA A 154 4.15 0.50 -23.32
CA ALA A 154 4.04 -0.56 -24.31
C ALA A 154 3.43 -0.08 -25.63
N LEU A 155 2.58 0.96 -25.63
CA LEU A 155 1.99 1.53 -26.85
C LEU A 155 3.02 2.18 -27.75
N THR A 156 4.04 2.80 -27.16
CA THR A 156 5.07 3.52 -27.91
C THR A 156 6.31 2.67 -28.16
N GLU A 157 6.46 1.57 -27.41
CA GLU A 157 7.68 0.77 -27.39
C GLU A 157 7.42 -0.71 -27.73
N ALA A 158 6.26 -0.95 -28.28
CA ALA A 158 5.84 -2.30 -28.67
C ALA A 158 6.71 -2.90 -29.77
#